data_c66f4d087b5b7d2bae5200da85c0998b
#
_entry.id   c66f4d087b5b7d2bae5200da85c0998b
#
_cell.length_a   1.000
_cell.length_b   1.000
_cell.length_c   1.000
_cell.angle_alpha   90.00
_cell.angle_beta   90.00
_cell.angle_gamma   90.00
#
_symmetry.space_group_name_H-M   'P 1'
#
loop_
_entity.id
_entity.type
_entity.pdbx_description
1 polymer ?
#
loop_
_entity_poly.entity_id
_entity_poly.type
_entity_poly.pdbx_seq_one_letter_code
_entity_poly.pdbx_strand_id
1 'polypeptide(L)'
;LEDLSEITAKVAPAQRRKRHLAAHLPNAPGVYLFKDASDRVLYVGTSKDLRTRVRSYFTKSETRSRIGEMIAVAQSVEGIVCASALEASVRELRLIAAHKPPYNKRSKYPEKARWLKLTNEPWPRLSLVNAVREDGGDYLGPFRSRRAAEVVARALHETFLLRQCTQRLAQHPKATPCVLAELSQCLSPCDGSASSVSY
;
A
#
# COMPACT_ATOMS: atom_id res chain seq x y z
N LEU A 1 22.54 -25.67 31.69
CA LEU A 1 22.09 -24.25 31.67
C LEU A 1 23.10 -23.48 30.82
N GLU A 2 22.95 -23.63 29.49
CA GLU A 2 23.77 -22.89 28.53
C GLU A 2 23.30 -21.43 28.50
N ASP A 3 24.30 -20.57 28.50
CA ASP A 3 24.23 -19.12 28.70
C ASP A 3 23.44 -18.41 27.61
N LEU A 4 22.23 -17.95 27.93
CA LEU A 4 21.38 -17.13 27.06
C LEU A 4 21.90 -15.69 26.84
N SER A 5 23.13 -15.38 27.34
CA SER A 5 23.75 -14.06 27.22
C SER A 5 24.42 -13.78 25.86
N GLU A 6 24.59 -14.78 24.98
CA GLU A 6 25.28 -14.60 23.68
C GLU A 6 24.38 -14.21 22.51
N ILE A 7 23.07 -14.13 22.67
CA ILE A 7 22.13 -13.76 21.58
C ILE A 7 21.88 -12.26 21.49
N THR A 8 22.69 -11.43 22.13
CA THR A 8 22.68 -9.99 21.88
C THR A 8 23.44 -9.69 20.60
N ALA A 9 22.72 -9.58 19.48
CA ALA A 9 23.27 -9.16 18.21
C ALA A 9 24.16 -7.92 18.39
N LYS A 10 25.49 -8.12 18.34
CA LYS A 10 26.46 -7.03 18.35
C LYS A 10 26.20 -6.18 17.11
N VAL A 11 25.92 -4.89 17.27
CA VAL A 11 25.88 -3.95 16.14
C VAL A 11 27.19 -4.09 15.40
N ALA A 12 27.13 -4.45 14.12
CA ALA A 12 28.34 -4.63 13.33
C ALA A 12 29.18 -3.34 13.39
N PRO A 13 30.49 -3.43 13.56
CA PRO A 13 31.38 -2.24 13.67
C PRO A 13 31.17 -1.25 12.52
N ALA A 14 30.82 -1.72 11.33
CA ALA A 14 30.49 -0.92 10.16
C ALA A 14 29.28 0.01 10.36
N GLN A 15 28.26 -0.41 11.10
CA GLN A 15 27.07 0.41 11.37
C GLN A 15 27.41 1.61 12.28
N ARG A 16 28.22 1.40 13.31
CA ARG A 16 28.65 2.48 14.20
C ARG A 16 29.50 3.53 13.50
N ARG A 17 30.38 3.11 12.57
CA ARG A 17 31.25 4.01 11.79
C ARG A 17 30.47 4.96 10.90
N LYS A 18 29.28 4.60 10.43
CA LYS A 18 28.45 5.40 9.51
C LYS A 18 27.46 6.34 10.21
N ARG A 19 27.48 6.45 11.54
CA ARG A 19 26.60 7.34 12.30
C ARG A 19 26.75 8.83 11.91
N HIS A 20 27.91 9.22 11.41
CA HIS A 20 28.18 10.57 10.91
C HIS A 20 27.30 10.95 9.72
N LEU A 21 26.77 9.99 8.95
CA LEU A 21 25.87 10.23 7.83
C LEU A 21 24.56 10.92 8.23
N ALA A 22 24.19 10.85 9.52
CA ALA A 22 23.02 11.55 10.04
C ALA A 22 23.36 12.94 10.64
N ALA A 23 24.61 13.36 10.68
CA ALA A 23 25.02 14.55 11.44
C ALA A 23 24.49 15.85 10.84
N HIS A 24 24.42 15.95 9.52
CA HIS A 24 23.96 17.13 8.78
C HIS A 24 22.44 17.23 8.68
N LEU A 25 21.70 16.19 9.04
CA LEU A 25 20.25 16.19 8.93
C LEU A 25 19.61 17.10 9.98
N PRO A 26 18.54 17.87 9.62
CA PRO A 26 17.84 18.71 10.57
C PRO A 26 16.92 17.89 11.50
N ASN A 27 16.61 18.47 12.66
CA ASN A 27 15.55 17.99 13.54
C ASN A 27 14.21 18.58 13.08
N ALA A 28 13.71 18.08 11.95
CA ALA A 28 12.50 18.55 11.28
C ALA A 28 11.77 17.37 10.61
N PRO A 29 10.46 17.51 10.36
CA PRO A 29 9.71 16.50 9.61
C PRO A 29 10.17 16.48 8.14
N GLY A 30 10.11 15.30 7.53
CA GLY A 30 10.48 15.17 6.13
C GLY A 30 10.72 13.75 5.64
N VAL A 31 11.34 13.67 4.47
CA VAL A 31 11.74 12.43 3.79
C VAL A 31 13.25 12.30 3.84
N TYR A 32 13.76 11.09 4.04
CA TYR A 32 15.19 10.79 3.95
C TYR A 32 15.45 9.67 2.94
N LEU A 33 16.57 9.77 2.23
CA LEU A 33 17.01 8.84 1.22
C LEU A 33 18.40 8.32 1.58
N PHE A 34 18.56 7.00 1.69
CA PHE A 34 19.88 6.37 1.73
C PHE A 34 20.34 6.13 0.31
N LYS A 35 21.60 6.46 0.02
CA LYS A 35 22.19 6.32 -1.32
C LYS A 35 23.52 5.55 -1.24
N ASP A 36 23.85 4.85 -2.32
CA ASP A 36 25.16 4.19 -2.48
C ASP A 36 26.24 5.13 -3.06
N ALA A 37 27.40 4.58 -3.36
CA ALA A 37 28.53 5.32 -3.91
C ALA A 37 28.25 5.88 -5.33
N SER A 38 27.27 5.34 -6.05
CA SER A 38 26.85 5.79 -7.38
C SER A 38 25.67 6.75 -7.33
N ASP A 39 25.33 7.29 -6.15
CA ASP A 39 24.16 8.14 -5.89
C ASP A 39 22.78 7.45 -6.14
N ARG A 40 22.78 6.13 -6.29
CA ARG A 40 21.57 5.36 -6.46
C ARG A 40 20.81 5.28 -5.14
N VAL A 41 19.50 5.56 -5.16
CA VAL A 41 18.64 5.48 -3.99
C VAL A 41 18.42 4.04 -3.57
N LEU A 42 18.84 3.71 -2.36
CA LEU A 42 18.72 2.40 -1.72
C LEU A 42 17.43 2.25 -0.93
N TYR A 43 17.03 3.32 -0.23
CA TYR A 43 15.86 3.34 0.64
C TYR A 43 15.32 4.75 0.78
N VAL A 44 14.00 4.89 0.83
CA VAL A 44 13.27 6.13 1.14
C VAL A 44 12.41 5.89 2.36
N GLY A 45 12.33 6.87 3.24
CA GLY A 45 11.46 6.81 4.42
C GLY A 45 11.09 8.19 4.93
N THR A 46 10.07 8.27 5.76
CA THR A 46 9.60 9.51 6.38
C THR A 46 9.84 9.54 7.88
N SER A 47 9.93 10.73 8.45
CA SER A 47 9.99 10.95 9.89
C SER A 47 9.45 12.31 10.28
N LYS A 48 9.01 12.42 11.53
CA LYS A 48 8.73 13.71 12.19
C LYS A 48 10.02 14.43 12.62
N ASP A 49 11.12 13.69 12.78
CA ASP A 49 12.46 14.18 13.07
C ASP A 49 13.45 13.34 12.27
N LEU A 50 14.00 13.93 11.21
CA LEU A 50 14.90 13.28 10.27
C LEU A 50 16.19 12.78 10.96
N ARG A 51 16.83 13.65 11.75
CA ARG A 51 18.11 13.34 12.42
C ARG A 51 17.95 12.20 13.40
N THR A 52 16.97 12.28 14.29
CA THR A 52 16.71 11.25 15.30
C THR A 52 16.38 9.92 14.64
N ARG A 53 15.54 9.94 13.62
CA ARG A 53 15.14 8.73 12.88
C ARG A 53 16.30 8.07 12.17
N VAL A 54 17.11 8.84 11.43
CA VAL A 54 18.24 8.28 10.70
C VAL A 54 19.32 7.76 11.65
N ARG A 55 19.56 8.46 12.78
CA ARG A 55 20.46 7.96 13.82
C ARG A 55 20.05 6.61 14.40
N SER A 56 18.74 6.35 14.52
CA SER A 56 18.24 5.08 15.06
C SER A 56 18.64 3.85 14.23
N TYR A 57 18.89 4.00 12.95
CA TYR A 57 19.39 2.92 12.09
C TYR A 57 20.81 2.47 12.44
N PHE A 58 21.58 3.30 13.11
CA PHE A 58 22.97 3.03 13.52
C PHE A 58 23.09 2.59 14.99
N THR A 59 21.96 2.25 15.64
CA THR A 59 21.91 1.81 17.04
C THR A 59 21.69 0.30 17.15
N LYS A 60 21.96 -0.26 18.34
CA LYS A 60 21.74 -1.68 18.65
C LYS A 60 20.28 -2.11 18.56
N SER A 61 19.32 -1.19 18.63
CA SER A 61 17.89 -1.48 18.54
C SER A 61 17.41 -1.82 17.12
N GLU A 62 18.23 -1.61 16.10
CA GLU A 62 17.89 -2.00 14.73
C GLU A 62 18.28 -3.46 14.47
N THR A 63 17.31 -4.34 14.52
CA THR A 63 17.51 -5.81 14.41
C THR A 63 17.17 -6.37 13.02
N ARG A 64 16.64 -5.54 12.11
CA ARG A 64 16.25 -6.00 10.76
C ARG A 64 17.46 -6.24 9.87
N SER A 65 17.73 -7.50 9.50
CA SER A 65 18.88 -7.91 8.68
C SER A 65 19.02 -7.08 7.39
N ARG A 66 17.94 -6.86 6.65
CA ARG A 66 17.94 -6.05 5.42
C ARG A 66 18.36 -4.59 5.63
N ILE A 67 18.07 -4.03 6.79
CA ILE A 67 18.51 -2.67 7.13
C ILE A 67 20.00 -2.68 7.39
N GLY A 68 20.54 -3.71 8.06
CA GLY A 68 21.97 -3.91 8.22
C GLY A 68 22.71 -3.99 6.88
N GLU A 69 22.20 -4.75 5.93
CA GLU A 69 22.71 -4.85 4.55
C GLU A 69 22.69 -3.48 3.85
N MET A 70 21.57 -2.77 3.92
CA MET A 70 21.42 -1.42 3.35
C MET A 70 22.47 -0.46 3.91
N ILE A 71 22.65 -0.44 5.24
CA ILE A 71 23.62 0.43 5.91
C ILE A 71 25.06 0.07 5.50
N ALA A 72 25.37 -1.20 5.31
CA ALA A 72 26.68 -1.63 4.85
C ALA A 72 27.05 -1.01 3.49
N VAL A 73 26.08 -0.91 2.58
CA VAL A 73 26.26 -0.38 1.22
C VAL A 73 26.09 1.15 1.17
N ALA A 74 25.24 1.75 2.01
CA ALA A 74 24.96 3.19 1.99
C ALA A 74 26.23 4.03 2.22
N GLN A 75 26.39 5.08 1.42
CA GLN A 75 27.52 6.04 1.52
C GLN A 75 27.04 7.45 1.89
N SER A 76 25.80 7.78 1.63
CA SER A 76 25.22 9.08 1.98
C SER A 76 23.77 8.95 2.42
N VAL A 77 23.28 9.98 3.11
CA VAL A 77 21.86 10.15 3.43
C VAL A 77 21.49 11.58 3.09
N GLU A 78 20.47 11.72 2.26
CA GLU A 78 19.87 13.01 1.94
C GLU A 78 18.58 13.20 2.75
N GLY A 79 18.33 14.41 3.25
CA GLY A 79 17.12 14.78 3.95
C GLY A 79 16.38 15.90 3.23
N ILE A 80 15.08 15.70 2.97
CA ILE A 80 14.18 16.68 2.38
C ILE A 80 13.18 17.09 3.46
N VAL A 81 13.30 18.33 3.95
CA VAL A 81 12.35 18.87 4.92
C VAL A 81 10.99 19.08 4.28
N CYS A 82 9.93 18.75 5.01
CA CYS A 82 8.54 18.93 4.60
C CYS A 82 7.79 19.74 5.64
N ALA A 83 6.83 20.53 5.20
CA ALA A 83 6.01 21.38 6.08
C ALA A 83 5.03 20.54 6.93
N SER A 84 4.65 19.34 6.48
CA SER A 84 3.72 18.47 7.17
C SER A 84 4.03 16.98 6.97
N ALA A 85 3.47 16.14 7.85
CA ALA A 85 3.55 14.69 7.73
C ALA A 85 2.85 14.17 6.45
N LEU A 86 1.78 14.85 6.02
CA LEU A 86 1.08 14.51 4.77
C LEU A 86 1.98 14.77 3.57
N GLU A 87 2.62 15.93 3.49
CA GLU A 87 3.57 16.25 2.43
C GLU A 87 4.71 15.22 2.38
N ALA A 88 5.29 14.89 3.55
CA ALA A 88 6.33 13.88 3.63
C ALA A 88 5.85 12.53 3.08
N SER A 89 4.64 12.10 3.43
CA SER A 89 4.08 10.83 2.94
C SER A 89 3.86 10.83 1.43
N VAL A 90 3.35 11.94 0.87
CA VAL A 90 3.17 12.06 -0.59
C VAL A 90 4.52 12.05 -1.32
N ARG A 91 5.53 12.79 -0.79
CA ARG A 91 6.88 12.78 -1.35
C ARG A 91 7.53 11.40 -1.28
N GLU A 92 7.40 10.71 -0.15
CA GLU A 92 7.89 9.33 0.00
C GLU A 92 7.34 8.41 -1.09
N LEU A 93 6.02 8.41 -1.29
CA LEU A 93 5.37 7.58 -2.31
C LEU A 93 5.88 7.90 -3.72
N ARG A 94 6.02 9.17 -4.06
CA ARG A 94 6.55 9.62 -5.36
C ARG A 94 8.00 9.19 -5.58
N LEU A 95 8.86 9.37 -4.56
CA LEU A 95 10.26 8.99 -4.61
C LEU A 95 10.43 7.47 -4.69
N ILE A 96 9.62 6.69 -3.94
CA ILE A 96 9.63 5.22 -4.03
C ILE A 96 9.19 4.76 -5.44
N ALA A 97 8.16 5.37 -6.01
CA ALA A 97 7.68 5.04 -7.36
C ALA A 97 8.73 5.37 -8.43
N ALA A 98 9.40 6.53 -8.32
CA ALA A 98 10.40 6.99 -9.28
C ALA A 98 11.69 6.15 -9.22
N HIS A 99 12.23 5.93 -8.01
CA HIS A 99 13.53 5.28 -7.82
C HIS A 99 13.46 3.76 -7.65
N LYS A 100 12.28 3.20 -7.31
CA LYS A 100 12.07 1.77 -7.01
C LYS A 100 13.15 1.17 -6.10
N PRO A 101 13.42 1.78 -4.92
CA PRO A 101 14.61 1.49 -4.12
C PRO A 101 14.64 0.02 -3.69
N PRO A 102 15.81 -0.68 -3.72
CA PRO A 102 15.88 -2.12 -3.45
C PRO A 102 15.39 -2.50 -2.05
N TYR A 103 15.61 -1.66 -1.05
CA TYR A 103 15.28 -1.96 0.34
C TYR A 103 13.87 -1.54 0.78
N ASN A 104 13.12 -0.74 -0.02
CA ASN A 104 11.70 -0.55 0.21
C ASN A 104 10.94 -1.80 -0.24
N LYS A 105 10.04 -2.32 0.61
CA LYS A 105 9.16 -3.45 0.26
C LYS A 105 7.79 -3.00 -0.26
N ARG A 106 7.33 -1.83 0.19
CA ARG A 106 6.00 -1.28 -0.10
C ARG A 106 6.10 -0.13 -1.09
N SER A 107 4.98 0.16 -1.76
CA SER A 107 4.80 1.35 -2.60
C SER A 107 5.70 1.46 -3.85
N LYS A 108 6.48 0.42 -4.18
CA LYS A 108 7.32 0.40 -5.39
C LYS A 108 6.53 0.32 -6.70
N TYR A 109 5.36 -0.26 -6.61
CA TYR A 109 4.53 -0.64 -7.75
C TYR A 109 3.10 -0.15 -7.50
N PRO A 110 2.85 1.17 -7.60
CA PRO A 110 1.49 1.72 -7.41
C PRO A 110 0.51 1.14 -8.43
N GLU A 111 0.99 0.73 -9.60
CA GLU A 111 0.22 0.04 -10.63
C GLU A 111 -0.29 -1.35 -10.19
N LYS A 112 0.26 -1.92 -9.12
CA LYS A 112 -0.23 -3.16 -8.51
C LYS A 112 -1.35 -2.94 -7.48
N ALA A 113 -1.71 -1.69 -7.20
CA ALA A 113 -2.87 -1.39 -6.36
C ALA A 113 -4.14 -2.03 -6.94
N ARG A 114 -5.07 -2.35 -6.07
CA ARG A 114 -6.38 -2.89 -6.44
C ARG A 114 -7.45 -1.95 -5.94
N TRP A 115 -8.52 -1.86 -6.71
CA TRP A 115 -9.66 -1.03 -6.39
C TRP A 115 -10.92 -1.86 -6.55
N LEU A 116 -11.90 -1.63 -5.70
CA LEU A 116 -13.26 -2.06 -5.94
C LEU A 116 -13.98 -0.93 -6.67
N LYS A 117 -14.56 -1.25 -7.79
CA LYS A 117 -15.38 -0.36 -8.58
C LYS A 117 -16.83 -0.79 -8.47
N LEU A 118 -17.71 0.12 -8.11
CA LEU A 118 -19.13 -0.01 -8.39
C LEU A 118 -19.33 0.44 -9.84
N THR A 119 -19.79 -0.48 -10.69
CA THR A 119 -19.87 -0.23 -12.14
C THR A 119 -20.97 0.75 -12.48
N ASN A 120 -20.73 1.63 -13.46
CA ASN A 120 -21.74 2.51 -14.02
C ASN A 120 -22.48 1.80 -15.15
N GLU A 121 -23.48 1.02 -14.78
CA GLU A 121 -24.35 0.27 -15.69
C GLU A 121 -25.78 0.20 -15.11
N PRO A 122 -26.82 -0.13 -15.87
CA PRO A 122 -28.20 -0.13 -15.38
C PRO A 122 -28.41 -0.95 -14.10
N TRP A 123 -27.62 -2.01 -13.94
CA TRP A 123 -27.58 -2.87 -12.77
C TRP A 123 -26.16 -2.94 -12.25
N PRO A 124 -25.75 -2.00 -11.37
CA PRO A 124 -24.38 -1.92 -10.86
C PRO A 124 -23.92 -3.20 -10.17
N ARG A 125 -22.64 -3.46 -10.21
CA ARG A 125 -21.99 -4.56 -9.50
C ARG A 125 -20.60 -4.16 -9.03
N LEU A 126 -20.08 -4.88 -8.05
CA LEU A 126 -18.70 -4.71 -7.65
C LEU A 126 -17.76 -5.40 -8.65
N SER A 127 -16.71 -4.70 -9.02
CA SER A 127 -15.64 -5.21 -9.88
C SER A 127 -14.28 -4.89 -9.34
N LEU A 128 -13.38 -5.86 -9.31
CA LEU A 128 -12.00 -5.66 -8.90
C LEU A 128 -11.17 -5.16 -10.08
N VAL A 129 -10.61 -3.96 -9.96
CA VAL A 129 -9.85 -3.30 -11.04
C VAL A 129 -8.47 -2.85 -10.58
N ASN A 130 -7.57 -2.58 -11.54
CA ASN A 130 -6.18 -2.23 -11.27
C ASN A 130 -5.94 -0.71 -11.26
N ALA A 131 -6.89 0.08 -11.73
CA ALA A 131 -6.77 1.53 -11.83
C ALA A 131 -8.14 2.20 -11.74
N VAL A 132 -8.15 3.42 -11.26
CA VAL A 132 -9.29 4.34 -11.33
C VAL A 132 -9.37 4.90 -12.75
N ARG A 133 -10.58 5.05 -13.28
CA ARG A 133 -10.87 5.65 -14.58
C ARG A 133 -12.00 6.65 -14.44
N GLU A 134 -12.04 7.63 -15.31
CA GLU A 134 -13.15 8.58 -15.42
C GLU A 134 -14.27 7.98 -16.30
N ASP A 135 -14.97 7.01 -15.76
CA ASP A 135 -16.00 6.26 -16.47
C ASP A 135 -17.36 6.27 -15.74
N GLY A 136 -17.52 7.23 -14.80
CA GLY A 136 -18.75 7.41 -14.04
C GLY A 136 -19.02 6.34 -12.98
N GLY A 137 -18.10 5.39 -12.75
CA GLY A 137 -18.21 4.44 -11.66
C GLY A 137 -17.58 4.98 -10.37
N ASP A 138 -18.04 4.46 -9.23
CA ASP A 138 -17.46 4.77 -7.93
C ASP A 138 -16.32 3.81 -7.58
N TYR A 139 -15.30 4.31 -6.91
CA TYR A 139 -14.10 3.54 -6.61
C TYR A 139 -13.75 3.59 -5.13
N LEU A 140 -13.56 2.42 -4.54
CA LEU A 140 -13.09 2.24 -3.17
C LEU A 140 -11.68 1.64 -3.18
N GLY A 141 -10.75 2.24 -2.46
CA GLY A 141 -9.34 1.82 -2.38
C GLY A 141 -8.37 2.99 -2.23
N PRO A 142 -7.08 2.81 -2.47
CA PRO A 142 -6.41 1.61 -2.98
C PRO A 142 -6.23 0.50 -1.94
N PHE A 143 -6.41 -0.75 -2.37
CA PHE A 143 -6.11 -1.92 -1.56
C PHE A 143 -4.69 -2.42 -1.84
N ARG A 144 -4.01 -2.88 -0.78
CA ARG A 144 -2.63 -3.38 -0.87
C ARG A 144 -2.48 -4.72 -1.60
N SER A 145 -3.55 -5.47 -1.70
CA SER A 145 -3.56 -6.77 -2.37
C SER A 145 -4.96 -7.10 -2.88
N ARG A 146 -5.01 -8.01 -3.85
CA ARG A 146 -6.27 -8.59 -4.34
C ARG A 146 -7.10 -9.20 -3.19
N ARG A 147 -6.45 -9.98 -2.32
CA ARG A 147 -7.11 -10.61 -1.17
C ARG A 147 -7.77 -9.60 -0.22
N ALA A 148 -7.09 -8.46 0.05
CA ALA A 148 -7.67 -7.41 0.89
C ALA A 148 -8.92 -6.79 0.26
N ALA A 149 -8.92 -6.56 -1.06
CA ALA A 149 -10.08 -6.06 -1.78
C ALA A 149 -11.21 -7.10 -1.82
N GLU A 150 -10.91 -8.39 -2.01
CA GLU A 150 -11.88 -9.48 -2.02
C GLU A 150 -12.59 -9.65 -0.67
N VAL A 151 -11.86 -9.46 0.46
CA VAL A 151 -12.48 -9.48 1.80
C VAL A 151 -13.51 -8.36 1.94
N VAL A 152 -13.17 -7.14 1.50
CA VAL A 152 -14.11 -6.01 1.55
C VAL A 152 -15.27 -6.21 0.58
N ALA A 153 -15.00 -6.72 -0.63
CA ALA A 153 -16.07 -7.04 -1.60
C ALA A 153 -17.07 -8.04 -1.03
N ARG A 154 -16.60 -9.07 -0.32
CA ARG A 154 -17.45 -10.06 0.33
C ARG A 154 -18.32 -9.42 1.40
N ALA A 155 -17.76 -8.62 2.29
CA ALA A 155 -18.51 -7.91 3.32
C ALA A 155 -19.58 -6.98 2.73
N LEU A 156 -19.28 -6.32 1.61
CA LEU A 156 -20.24 -5.50 0.90
C LEU A 156 -21.37 -6.35 0.28
N HIS A 157 -21.06 -7.52 -0.29
CA HIS A 157 -22.07 -8.44 -0.81
C HIS A 157 -22.95 -9.06 0.28
N GLU A 158 -22.43 -9.26 1.49
CA GLU A 158 -23.21 -9.72 2.65
C GLU A 158 -24.17 -8.62 3.17
N THR A 159 -23.81 -7.36 2.98
CA THR A 159 -24.59 -6.21 3.45
C THR A 159 -25.56 -5.70 2.37
N PHE A 160 -25.08 -5.63 1.14
CA PHE A 160 -25.84 -5.14 -0.02
C PHE A 160 -26.04 -6.29 -0.99
N LEU A 161 -27.28 -6.62 -1.29
CA LEU A 161 -27.65 -7.76 -2.15
C LEU A 161 -27.36 -7.50 -3.64
N LEU A 162 -26.20 -6.91 -3.93
CA LEU A 162 -25.76 -6.62 -5.29
C LEU A 162 -25.47 -7.90 -6.06
N ARG A 163 -25.74 -7.87 -7.36
CA ARG A 163 -25.40 -9.01 -8.22
C ARG A 163 -23.88 -9.25 -8.26
N GLN A 164 -23.50 -10.52 -8.24
CA GLN A 164 -22.11 -10.96 -8.32
C GLN A 164 -21.72 -11.48 -9.71
N CYS A 165 -22.71 -11.71 -10.57
CA CYS A 165 -22.48 -12.16 -11.95
C CYS A 165 -21.81 -11.07 -12.79
N THR A 166 -20.98 -11.49 -13.75
CA THR A 166 -20.24 -10.60 -14.65
C THR A 166 -20.96 -10.33 -15.97
N GLN A 167 -22.08 -11.01 -16.22
CA GLN A 167 -22.86 -10.84 -17.43
C GLN A 167 -23.39 -9.40 -17.53
N ARG A 168 -23.33 -8.82 -18.72
CA ARG A 168 -23.94 -7.52 -18.99
C ARG A 168 -25.45 -7.68 -19.07
N LEU A 169 -26.15 -6.95 -18.23
CA LEU A 169 -27.62 -6.95 -18.22
C LEU A 169 -28.15 -5.74 -18.99
N ALA A 170 -29.22 -5.95 -19.77
CA ALA A 170 -29.99 -4.87 -20.39
C ALA A 170 -30.75 -4.08 -19.31
N GLN A 171 -31.37 -2.97 -19.68
CA GLN A 171 -32.20 -2.18 -18.77
C GLN A 171 -33.40 -2.95 -18.24
N HIS A 172 -34.00 -3.79 -19.08
CA HIS A 172 -35.09 -4.69 -18.74
C HIS A 172 -34.68 -6.13 -19.07
N PRO A 173 -33.91 -6.78 -18.20
CA PRO A 173 -33.43 -8.13 -18.48
C PRO A 173 -34.52 -9.17 -18.24
N LYS A 174 -34.44 -10.29 -18.96
CA LYS A 174 -35.34 -11.45 -18.85
C LYS A 174 -34.50 -12.72 -18.91
N ALA A 175 -33.63 -12.91 -17.92
CA ALA A 175 -32.81 -14.10 -17.82
C ALA A 175 -33.27 -14.98 -16.66
N THR A 176 -32.86 -16.23 -16.67
CA THR A 176 -33.13 -17.13 -15.55
C THR A 176 -32.30 -16.72 -14.34
N PRO A 177 -32.91 -16.62 -13.14
CA PRO A 177 -32.20 -16.32 -11.92
C PRO A 177 -31.15 -17.43 -11.60
N CYS A 178 -30.07 -17.03 -10.91
CA CYS A 178 -29.06 -17.98 -10.50
C CYS A 178 -29.27 -18.38 -9.03
N VAL A 179 -28.49 -19.34 -8.57
CA VAL A 179 -28.56 -19.85 -7.20
C VAL A 179 -28.41 -18.75 -6.11
N LEU A 180 -27.70 -17.66 -6.38
CA LEU A 180 -27.60 -16.53 -5.42
C LEU A 180 -28.93 -15.81 -5.22
N ALA A 181 -29.80 -15.79 -6.22
CA ALA A 181 -31.16 -15.28 -6.08
C ALA A 181 -31.98 -16.19 -5.18
N GLU A 182 -31.92 -17.51 -5.40
CA GLU A 182 -32.63 -18.50 -4.58
C GLU A 182 -32.16 -18.47 -3.11
N LEU A 183 -30.85 -18.21 -2.87
CA LEU A 183 -30.26 -18.06 -1.55
C LEU A 183 -30.47 -16.67 -0.93
N SER A 184 -31.25 -15.79 -1.55
CA SER A 184 -31.46 -14.40 -1.10
C SER A 184 -30.17 -13.59 -0.92
N GLN A 185 -29.14 -13.90 -1.69
CA GLN A 185 -27.87 -13.20 -1.71
C GLN A 185 -27.73 -12.22 -2.87
N CYS A 186 -28.79 -12.05 -3.65
CA CYS A 186 -28.87 -11.13 -4.79
C CYS A 186 -30.35 -10.74 -4.98
N LEU A 187 -30.61 -9.47 -5.30
CA LEU A 187 -31.97 -8.97 -5.60
C LEU A 187 -32.50 -9.44 -6.96
N SER A 188 -31.76 -10.28 -7.66
CA SER A 188 -32.16 -10.87 -8.96
C SER A 188 -32.59 -9.85 -10.00
N PRO A 189 -31.81 -8.83 -10.33
CA PRO A 189 -32.17 -7.90 -11.39
C PRO A 189 -32.26 -8.58 -12.78
N CYS A 190 -31.61 -9.74 -12.93
CA CYS A 190 -31.53 -10.45 -14.21
C CYS A 190 -32.87 -11.01 -14.71
N ASP A 191 -33.84 -11.34 -13.85
CA ASP A 191 -35.15 -11.84 -14.19
C ASP A 191 -36.23 -10.78 -14.12
N GLY A 192 -35.85 -9.54 -13.74
CA GLY A 192 -36.81 -8.44 -13.61
C GLY A 192 -37.50 -8.36 -12.24
N SER A 193 -37.10 -9.20 -11.26
CA SER A 193 -37.67 -9.17 -9.90
C SER A 193 -37.31 -7.89 -9.14
N ALA A 194 -36.15 -7.33 -9.40
CA ALA A 194 -35.72 -6.05 -8.83
C ALA A 194 -36.12 -4.86 -9.69
N SER A 195 -36.60 -3.79 -9.06
CA SER A 195 -36.73 -2.50 -9.73
C SER A 195 -35.43 -1.68 -9.63
N SER A 196 -35.23 -0.75 -10.56
CA SER A 196 -34.07 0.16 -10.53
C SER A 196 -34.06 1.08 -9.29
N VAL A 197 -35.18 1.23 -8.61
CA VAL A 197 -35.31 2.01 -7.38
C VAL A 197 -34.97 1.18 -6.14
N SER A 198 -35.24 -0.13 -6.19
CA SER A 198 -34.98 -1.04 -5.07
C SER A 198 -33.58 -1.65 -5.10
N TYR A 199 -32.93 -1.58 -6.25
CA TYR A 199 -31.58 -2.10 -6.45
C TYR A 199 -30.50 -1.05 -6.09
#